data_e85d4e12df7eb8fe27d98b95364c43b5
#
_entry.id   e85d4e12df7eb8fe27d98b95364c43b5
#
_cell.length_a   1.000
_cell.length_b   1.000
_cell.length_c   1.000
_cell.angle_alpha   90.00
_cell.angle_beta   90.00
_cell.angle_gamma   90.00
#
_symmetry.space_group_name_H-M   'P 1'
#
loop_
_entity.id
_entity.type
_entity.pdbx_description
1 polymer ?
#
loop_
_entity_poly.entity_id
_entity_poly.type
_entity_poly.pdbx_seq_one_letter_code
_entity_poly.pdbx_strand_id
1 'polypeptide(L)'
;NLEYQMYTYSKELMAGKIDDETFFSAIYEAKDKCDIWDIKEWIKSNPALGSFKKVDDFIMLAKKAVSLKTFEAKFRRLYLNQHVATDVVKGAINMELWRDALANVNLKDLKGCTCYGGLDLSSKNDITAFLSVFYNEEIEKFIIYPFLFTPGDNALERGEEDGFDYQKYINTGELIGTRGKYVNFEDVLEFLYEREEETPIEVMGYYRWGSTTIINRLEDKWNVVPLGQGTGTMTPAINDFENLLIDGRLIIHNNEVFNIMAKNVVAVVNDGGTRYS
;
A
#
# COMPACT_ATOMS: atom_id res chain seq x y z
N ASN A 1 5.31 -2.78 28.03
CA ASN A 1 5.77 -1.44 27.73
C ASN A 1 5.43 -0.54 28.91
N LEU A 2 6.41 0.20 29.47
CA LEU A 2 6.27 1.06 30.64
C LEU A 2 5.21 2.14 30.40
N GLU A 3 5.20 2.75 29.22
CA GLU A 3 4.24 3.78 28.83
C GLU A 3 2.78 3.32 28.97
N TYR A 4 2.47 2.12 28.45
CA TYR A 4 1.13 1.54 28.56
C TYR A 4 0.74 1.22 30.00
N GLN A 5 1.68 0.78 30.84
CA GLN A 5 1.46 0.54 32.26
C GLN A 5 1.14 1.86 32.98
N MET A 6 1.89 2.92 32.70
CA MET A 6 1.63 4.26 33.26
C MET A 6 0.29 4.85 32.81
N TYR A 7 -0.05 4.65 31.53
CA TYR A 7 -1.36 5.05 31.01
C TYR A 7 -2.50 4.33 31.72
N THR A 8 -2.40 3.01 31.87
CA THR A 8 -3.43 2.20 32.58
C THR A 8 -3.56 2.62 34.03
N TYR A 9 -2.43 2.80 34.72
CA TYR A 9 -2.38 3.30 36.10
C TYR A 9 -3.07 4.68 36.23
N SER A 10 -2.75 5.58 35.29
CA SER A 10 -3.37 6.91 35.22
C SER A 10 -4.88 6.85 35.04
N LYS A 11 -5.38 5.95 34.18
CA LYS A 11 -6.81 5.76 33.97
C LYS A 11 -7.52 5.25 35.22
N GLU A 12 -6.90 4.30 35.93
CA GLU A 12 -7.45 3.73 37.16
C GLU A 12 -7.47 4.75 38.29
N LEU A 13 -6.43 5.57 38.41
CA LEU A 13 -6.37 6.68 39.37
C LEU A 13 -7.47 7.72 39.08
N MET A 14 -7.61 8.17 37.84
CA MET A 14 -8.66 9.11 37.41
C MET A 14 -10.07 8.57 37.60
N ALA A 15 -10.24 7.25 37.51
CA ALA A 15 -11.50 6.55 37.75
C ALA A 15 -11.77 6.29 39.26
N GLY A 16 -10.87 6.69 40.17
CA GLY A 16 -10.99 6.47 41.61
C GLY A 16 -10.85 5.01 42.05
N LYS A 17 -10.25 4.16 41.21
CA LYS A 17 -9.99 2.75 41.54
C LYS A 17 -8.71 2.56 42.35
N ILE A 18 -7.77 3.50 42.20
CA ILE A 18 -6.51 3.56 42.94
C ILE A 18 -6.48 4.89 43.67
N ASP A 19 -6.01 4.89 44.91
CA ASP A 19 -5.77 6.06 45.70
C ASP A 19 -4.25 6.27 45.84
N ASP A 20 -3.74 7.33 45.22
CA ASP A 20 -2.30 7.66 45.26
C ASP A 20 -2.15 9.20 45.21
N GLU A 21 -1.98 9.77 46.39
CA GLU A 21 -1.82 11.23 46.55
C GLU A 21 -0.44 11.74 46.02
N THR A 22 0.48 10.83 45.74
CA THR A 22 1.84 11.17 45.26
C THR A 22 1.93 11.29 43.75
N PHE A 23 0.89 10.80 43.03
CA PHE A 23 0.87 10.76 41.56
C PHE A 23 -0.24 11.63 40.97
N PHE A 24 0.14 12.61 40.20
CA PHE A 24 -0.80 13.43 39.42
C PHE A 24 -0.94 12.92 38.01
N SER A 25 -2.17 12.71 37.55
CA SER A 25 -2.48 12.22 36.20
C SER A 25 -3.32 13.21 35.41
N ALA A 26 -2.87 13.52 34.19
CA ALA A 26 -3.64 14.30 33.20
C ALA A 26 -3.50 13.63 31.82
N ILE A 27 -4.63 13.18 31.25
CA ILE A 27 -4.67 12.52 29.94
C ILE A 27 -5.48 13.37 28.96
N TYR A 28 -4.82 13.79 27.89
CA TYR A 28 -5.44 14.56 26.80
C TYR A 28 -5.72 13.64 25.62
N GLU A 29 -6.80 12.91 25.66
CA GLU A 29 -7.22 12.00 24.61
C GLU A 29 -8.68 12.22 24.22
N ALA A 30 -9.01 12.00 22.95
CA ALA A 30 -10.37 11.95 22.47
C ALA A 30 -11.06 10.66 22.92
N LYS A 31 -12.40 10.71 23.02
CA LYS A 31 -13.20 9.52 23.34
C LYS A 31 -12.98 8.44 22.30
N ASP A 32 -12.87 7.18 22.75
CA ASP A 32 -12.74 6.04 21.85
C ASP A 32 -13.90 6.00 20.84
N LYS A 33 -13.58 5.71 19.57
CA LYS A 33 -14.53 5.66 18.45
C LYS A 33 -15.35 6.94 18.24
N CYS A 34 -14.86 8.11 18.68
CA CYS A 34 -15.52 9.38 18.38
C CYS A 34 -15.58 9.66 16.87
N ASP A 35 -16.51 10.51 16.47
CA ASP A 35 -16.54 11.05 15.10
C ASP A 35 -15.25 11.83 14.83
N ILE A 36 -14.65 11.61 13.65
CA ILE A 36 -13.46 12.31 13.18
C ILE A 36 -13.68 13.82 13.15
N TRP A 37 -14.91 14.28 12.91
CA TRP A 37 -15.30 15.69 12.82
C TRP A 37 -15.73 16.30 14.14
N ASP A 38 -15.66 15.59 15.26
CA ASP A 38 -16.04 16.14 16.56
C ASP A 38 -15.00 17.12 17.10
N ILE A 39 -15.29 18.41 16.90
CA ILE A 39 -14.42 19.52 17.33
C ILE A 39 -14.20 19.52 18.84
N LYS A 40 -15.16 19.05 19.65
CA LYS A 40 -15.00 18.99 21.10
C LYS A 40 -13.92 17.96 21.47
N GLU A 41 -13.90 16.83 20.78
CA GLU A 41 -12.88 15.81 20.97
C GLU A 41 -11.51 16.26 20.44
N TRP A 42 -11.47 17.11 19.39
CA TRP A 42 -10.22 17.73 18.93
C TRP A 42 -9.60 18.64 19.99
N ILE A 43 -10.42 19.52 20.59
CA ILE A 43 -9.96 20.44 21.64
C ILE A 43 -9.53 19.68 22.89
N LYS A 44 -10.27 18.63 23.27
CA LYS A 44 -9.96 17.79 24.42
C LYS A 44 -8.62 17.09 24.27
N SER A 45 -8.33 16.55 23.08
CA SER A 45 -7.05 15.89 22.77
C SER A 45 -5.92 16.86 22.45
N ASN A 46 -6.24 18.10 22.06
CA ASN A 46 -5.26 19.14 21.70
C ASN A 46 -5.65 20.48 22.34
N PRO A 47 -5.32 20.72 23.61
CA PRO A 47 -5.69 21.95 24.29
C PRO A 47 -5.14 23.23 23.65
N ALA A 48 -4.10 23.11 22.82
CA ALA A 48 -3.49 24.25 22.09
C ALA A 48 -4.19 24.54 20.74
N LEU A 49 -5.23 23.78 20.37
CA LEU A 49 -5.96 23.98 19.11
C LEU A 49 -6.70 25.32 19.14
N GLY A 50 -6.51 26.13 18.10
CA GLY A 50 -7.06 27.49 18.03
C GLY A 50 -6.18 28.56 18.69
N SER A 51 -5.07 28.15 19.35
CA SER A 51 -4.03 29.03 19.83
C SER A 51 -2.84 29.04 18.87
N PHE A 52 -1.77 28.28 19.15
CA PHE A 52 -0.65 28.16 18.22
C PHE A 52 -0.79 27.00 17.23
N LYS A 53 -1.69 26.04 17.48
CA LYS A 53 -2.04 24.96 16.54
C LYS A 53 -3.27 25.38 15.74
N LYS A 54 -3.11 25.55 14.41
CA LYS A 54 -4.17 26.08 13.55
C LYS A 54 -5.29 25.06 13.34
N VAL A 55 -6.54 25.52 13.42
CA VAL A 55 -7.73 24.69 13.18
C VAL A 55 -7.80 24.23 11.72
N ASP A 56 -7.39 25.07 10.76
CA ASP A 56 -7.42 24.75 9.34
C ASP A 56 -6.52 23.55 9.00
N ASP A 57 -5.34 23.45 9.63
CA ASP A 57 -4.44 22.30 9.47
C ASP A 57 -5.12 21.01 9.97
N PHE A 58 -5.87 21.10 11.07
CA PHE A 58 -6.60 19.97 11.63
C PHE A 58 -7.76 19.53 10.71
N ILE A 59 -8.46 20.48 10.11
CA ILE A 59 -9.52 20.22 9.12
C ILE A 59 -8.96 19.48 7.90
N MET A 60 -7.79 19.89 7.37
CA MET A 60 -7.14 19.20 6.25
C MET A 60 -6.78 17.77 6.62
N LEU A 61 -6.23 17.54 7.80
CA LEU A 61 -5.88 16.21 8.29
C LEU A 61 -7.13 15.33 8.49
N ALA A 62 -8.22 15.89 9.02
CA ALA A 62 -9.48 15.18 9.19
C ALA A 62 -10.10 14.79 7.84
N LYS A 63 -10.06 15.68 6.84
CA LYS A 63 -10.49 15.35 5.45
C LYS A 63 -9.69 14.16 4.90
N LYS A 64 -8.37 14.19 5.06
CA LYS A 64 -7.50 13.09 4.64
C LYS A 64 -7.83 11.79 5.37
N ALA A 65 -8.10 11.85 6.69
CA ALA A 65 -8.45 10.70 7.49
C ALA A 65 -9.77 10.03 7.04
N VAL A 66 -10.76 10.83 6.65
CA VAL A 66 -12.03 10.30 6.09
C VAL A 66 -11.82 9.62 4.74
N SER A 67 -10.91 10.16 3.91
CA SER A 67 -10.64 9.62 2.56
C SER A 67 -9.77 8.37 2.58
N LEU A 68 -8.88 8.22 3.57
CA LEU A 68 -7.89 7.15 3.64
C LEU A 68 -7.94 6.43 4.99
N LYS A 69 -8.35 5.17 5.00
CA LYS A 69 -8.43 4.34 6.22
C LYS A 69 -7.07 4.19 6.94
N THR A 70 -5.98 4.10 6.18
CA THR A 70 -4.61 4.02 6.73
C THR A 70 -4.25 5.30 7.47
N PHE A 71 -4.64 6.46 6.92
CA PHE A 71 -4.42 7.74 7.57
C PHE A 71 -5.39 7.98 8.72
N GLU A 72 -6.59 7.42 8.71
CA GLU A 72 -7.52 7.48 9.85
C GLU A 72 -6.89 6.91 11.11
N ALA A 73 -6.28 5.73 11.06
CA ALA A 73 -5.59 5.13 12.20
C ALA A 73 -4.47 6.04 12.71
N LYS A 74 -3.67 6.61 11.80
CA LYS A 74 -2.64 7.61 12.14
C LYS A 74 -3.22 8.87 12.75
N PHE A 75 -4.31 9.41 12.20
CA PHE A 75 -5.00 10.60 12.71
C PHE A 75 -5.50 10.36 14.13
N ARG A 76 -6.17 9.25 14.38
CA ARG A 76 -6.67 8.87 15.70
C ARG A 76 -5.54 8.77 16.72
N ARG A 77 -4.41 8.14 16.36
CA ARG A 77 -3.28 7.97 17.27
C ARG A 77 -2.53 9.28 17.53
N LEU A 78 -2.14 10.03 16.49
CA LEU A 78 -1.23 11.17 16.62
C LEU A 78 -1.93 12.51 16.85
N TYR A 79 -3.21 12.63 16.49
CA TYR A 79 -3.95 13.88 16.57
C TYR A 79 -5.13 13.81 17.54
N LEU A 80 -5.69 12.62 17.76
CA LEU A 80 -6.71 12.42 18.79
C LEU A 80 -6.15 11.74 20.04
N ASN A 81 -4.85 11.42 20.06
CA ASN A 81 -4.12 10.79 21.15
C ASN A 81 -4.77 9.46 21.64
N GLN A 82 -5.51 8.78 20.76
CA GLN A 82 -6.14 7.52 21.10
C GLN A 82 -5.10 6.39 21.08
N HIS A 83 -5.20 5.48 22.04
CA HIS A 83 -4.45 4.22 22.00
C HIS A 83 -5.06 3.30 20.92
N VAL A 84 -4.50 3.39 19.72
CA VAL A 84 -4.82 2.49 18.62
C VAL A 84 -3.83 1.34 18.67
N ALA A 85 -4.29 0.13 18.96
CA ALA A 85 -3.47 -1.07 18.85
C ALA A 85 -2.94 -1.22 17.41
N THR A 86 -1.92 -2.06 17.18
CA THR A 86 -1.46 -2.37 15.82
C THR A 86 -2.65 -2.75 14.97
N ASP A 87 -3.11 -1.84 14.10
CA ASP A 87 -4.33 -2.05 13.34
C ASP A 87 -4.02 -2.73 12.01
N VAL A 88 -4.69 -3.84 11.81
CA VAL A 88 -4.80 -4.49 10.51
C VAL A 88 -6.00 -3.87 9.79
N VAL A 89 -5.73 -2.97 8.85
CA VAL A 89 -6.77 -2.29 8.07
C VAL A 89 -7.05 -3.09 6.81
N LYS A 90 -8.17 -3.81 6.76
CA LYS A 90 -8.62 -4.53 5.57
C LYS A 90 -9.21 -3.58 4.52
N GLY A 91 -8.91 -3.85 3.25
CA GLY A 91 -9.31 -2.98 2.16
C GLY A 91 -8.72 -1.57 2.34
N ALA A 92 -7.40 -1.52 2.48
CA ALA A 92 -6.67 -0.31 2.79
C ALA A 92 -6.74 0.73 1.67
N ILE A 93 -6.85 0.28 0.40
CA ILE A 93 -6.96 1.17 -0.76
C ILE A 93 -8.41 1.68 -0.88
N ASN A 94 -8.56 2.98 -1.10
CA ASN A 94 -9.87 3.57 -1.40
C ASN A 94 -10.31 3.16 -2.81
N MET A 95 -11.27 2.23 -2.90
CA MET A 95 -11.73 1.66 -4.16
C MET A 95 -12.60 2.61 -5.01
N GLU A 96 -13.06 3.74 -4.49
CA GLU A 96 -13.71 4.78 -5.28
C GLU A 96 -12.66 5.54 -6.08
N LEU A 97 -11.62 6.04 -5.40
CA LEU A 97 -10.49 6.71 -6.05
C LEU A 97 -9.74 5.78 -7.00
N TRP A 98 -9.60 4.48 -6.62
CA TRP A 98 -9.01 3.48 -7.51
C TRP A 98 -9.81 3.35 -8.81
N ARG A 99 -11.15 3.24 -8.74
CA ARG A 99 -12.01 3.13 -9.94
C ARG A 99 -11.93 4.36 -10.82
N ASP A 100 -11.84 5.55 -10.22
CA ASP A 100 -11.71 6.81 -10.97
C ASP A 100 -10.37 6.91 -11.72
N ALA A 101 -9.34 6.20 -11.26
CA ALA A 101 -8.03 6.11 -11.90
C ALA A 101 -7.96 5.05 -13.02
N LEU A 102 -8.96 4.15 -13.16
CA LEU A 102 -8.92 3.08 -14.15
C LEU A 102 -9.10 3.59 -15.58
N ALA A 103 -8.28 3.09 -16.49
CA ALA A 103 -8.40 3.32 -17.93
C ALA A 103 -7.93 2.12 -18.74
N ASN A 104 -8.42 1.96 -19.96
CA ASN A 104 -7.90 0.98 -20.89
C ASN A 104 -6.67 1.57 -21.59
N VAL A 105 -5.49 1.37 -21.01
CA VAL A 105 -4.23 1.85 -21.57
C VAL A 105 -3.79 0.92 -22.70
N ASN A 106 -3.48 1.49 -23.86
CA ASN A 106 -2.92 0.74 -24.97
C ASN A 106 -1.37 0.80 -24.89
N LEU A 107 -0.72 -0.33 -24.68
CA LEU A 107 0.75 -0.41 -24.59
C LEU A 107 1.47 0.08 -25.84
N LYS A 108 0.83 -0.01 -27.01
CA LYS A 108 1.43 0.48 -28.26
C LYS A 108 1.66 1.98 -28.24
N ASP A 109 0.83 2.71 -27.52
CA ASP A 109 0.97 4.19 -27.39
C ASP A 109 2.11 4.58 -26.44
N LEU A 110 2.62 3.61 -25.64
CA LEU A 110 3.76 3.78 -24.74
C LEU A 110 5.07 3.24 -25.32
N LYS A 111 5.07 2.76 -26.57
CA LYS A 111 6.28 2.23 -27.20
C LYS A 111 7.34 3.33 -27.34
N GLY A 112 8.57 3.02 -26.87
CA GLY A 112 9.67 3.96 -26.84
C GLY A 112 9.67 4.92 -25.65
N CYS A 113 8.63 4.91 -24.80
CA CYS A 113 8.62 5.65 -23.55
C CYS A 113 9.46 4.92 -22.51
N THR A 114 10.28 5.68 -21.79
CA THR A 114 11.01 5.17 -20.63
C THR A 114 10.05 4.84 -19.50
N CYS A 115 10.26 3.69 -18.85
CA CYS A 115 9.48 3.30 -17.69
C CYS A 115 10.33 3.02 -16.45
N TYR A 116 9.69 3.08 -15.31
CA TYR A 116 10.23 2.60 -14.04
C TYR A 116 9.54 1.27 -13.69
N GLY A 117 10.33 0.26 -13.30
CA GLY A 117 9.85 -1.07 -12.99
C GLY A 117 9.63 -1.30 -11.50
N GLY A 118 8.62 -2.06 -11.15
CA GLY A 118 8.45 -2.64 -9.82
C GLY A 118 8.25 -4.16 -9.94
N LEU A 119 9.15 -4.95 -9.36
CA LEU A 119 9.13 -6.42 -9.45
C LEU A 119 8.96 -7.05 -8.07
N ASP A 120 7.89 -7.82 -7.90
CA ASP A 120 7.66 -8.68 -6.74
C ASP A 120 7.63 -10.14 -7.18
N LEU A 121 8.67 -10.88 -6.76
CA LEU A 121 8.85 -12.29 -7.09
C LEU A 121 8.20 -13.16 -6.03
N SER A 122 7.17 -13.90 -6.39
CA SER A 122 6.53 -14.86 -5.51
C SER A 122 7.42 -16.08 -5.22
N SER A 123 7.24 -16.68 -4.05
CA SER A 123 8.09 -17.81 -3.64
C SER A 123 7.60 -19.19 -4.10
N LYS A 124 6.31 -19.37 -4.38
CA LYS A 124 5.72 -20.68 -4.81
C LYS A 124 4.46 -20.54 -5.66
N ASN A 125 3.32 -20.26 -5.03
CA ASN A 125 2.00 -20.32 -5.66
C ASN A 125 1.34 -18.94 -5.80
N ASP A 126 1.94 -17.90 -5.23
CA ASP A 126 1.43 -16.55 -5.33
C ASP A 126 1.68 -15.95 -6.72
N ILE A 127 0.95 -14.91 -7.04
CA ILE A 127 1.14 -14.17 -8.28
C ILE A 127 2.44 -13.37 -8.19
N THR A 128 3.35 -13.57 -9.15
CA THR A 128 4.50 -12.68 -9.38
C THR A 128 4.02 -11.47 -10.16
N ALA A 129 4.42 -10.28 -9.77
CA ALA A 129 3.98 -9.05 -10.40
C ALA A 129 5.16 -8.23 -10.90
N PHE A 130 5.06 -7.74 -12.15
CA PHE A 130 5.87 -6.67 -12.67
C PHE A 130 4.96 -5.49 -13.04
N LEU A 131 5.26 -4.33 -12.49
CA LEU A 131 4.55 -3.09 -12.81
C LEU A 131 5.45 -2.19 -13.63
N SER A 132 4.99 -1.75 -14.81
CA SER A 132 5.60 -0.66 -15.55
C SER A 132 4.92 0.65 -15.18
N VAL A 133 5.69 1.63 -14.78
CA VAL A 133 5.21 2.97 -14.40
C VAL A 133 5.83 3.99 -15.35
N PHE A 134 4.99 4.73 -16.05
CA PHE A 134 5.37 5.78 -16.98
C PHE A 134 4.95 7.13 -16.42
N TYR A 135 5.70 8.18 -16.70
CA TYR A 135 5.27 9.54 -16.42
C TYR A 135 4.93 10.26 -17.73
N ASN A 136 3.72 10.77 -17.84
CA ASN A 136 3.29 11.59 -18.97
C ASN A 136 3.35 13.07 -18.57
N GLU A 137 4.32 13.79 -19.17
CA GLU A 137 4.58 15.20 -18.85
C GLU A 137 3.45 16.14 -19.31
N GLU A 138 2.73 15.80 -20.40
CA GLU A 138 1.69 16.66 -20.95
C GLU A 138 0.48 16.79 -20.04
N ILE A 139 0.12 15.68 -19.37
CA ILE A 139 -1.02 15.62 -18.45
C ILE A 139 -0.60 15.54 -16.97
N GLU A 140 0.71 15.54 -16.70
CA GLU A 140 1.31 15.44 -15.36
C GLU A 140 0.81 14.25 -14.54
N LYS A 141 0.58 13.09 -15.20
CA LYS A 141 0.09 11.86 -14.56
C LYS A 141 1.06 10.71 -14.71
N PHE A 142 1.00 9.81 -13.74
CA PHE A 142 1.67 8.51 -13.79
C PHE A 142 0.71 7.47 -14.38
N ILE A 143 1.21 6.66 -15.30
CA ILE A 143 0.49 5.54 -15.91
C ILE A 143 1.06 4.26 -15.36
N ILE A 144 0.23 3.41 -14.75
CA ILE A 144 0.60 2.12 -14.18
C ILE A 144 0.04 1.01 -15.05
N TYR A 145 0.91 0.13 -15.55
CA TYR A 145 0.52 -1.06 -16.31
C TYR A 145 1.03 -2.32 -15.62
N PRO A 146 0.13 -3.20 -15.11
CA PRO A 146 0.49 -4.43 -14.44
C PRO A 146 0.71 -5.58 -15.42
N PHE A 147 1.76 -6.38 -15.16
CA PHE A 147 1.97 -7.70 -15.75
C PHE A 147 2.03 -8.71 -14.60
N LEU A 148 1.10 -9.65 -14.60
CA LEU A 148 0.88 -10.58 -13.51
C LEU A 148 1.11 -12.00 -13.98
N PHE A 149 2.03 -12.73 -13.33
CA PHE A 149 2.44 -14.06 -13.73
C PHE A 149 1.95 -15.11 -12.73
N THR A 150 1.54 -16.25 -13.26
CA THR A 150 1.09 -17.39 -12.47
C THR A 150 1.54 -18.71 -13.13
N PRO A 151 1.72 -19.83 -12.37
CA PRO A 151 1.95 -21.14 -13.00
C PRO A 151 0.83 -21.50 -13.95
N GLY A 152 1.16 -21.87 -15.18
CA GLY A 152 0.19 -22.21 -16.23
C GLY A 152 -0.28 -23.67 -16.20
N ASP A 153 0.64 -24.62 -15.92
CA ASP A 153 0.36 -26.05 -16.10
C ASP A 153 -0.71 -26.61 -15.14
N ASN A 154 -0.90 -26.01 -13.98
CA ASN A 154 -1.87 -26.41 -12.96
C ASN A 154 -2.90 -25.34 -12.64
N ALA A 155 -3.14 -24.40 -13.55
CA ALA A 155 -4.04 -23.26 -13.31
C ALA A 155 -5.48 -23.69 -12.98
N LEU A 156 -5.99 -24.75 -13.62
CA LEU A 156 -7.33 -25.30 -13.34
C LEU A 156 -7.41 -25.93 -11.95
N GLU A 157 -6.47 -26.82 -11.60
CA GLU A 157 -6.41 -27.50 -10.31
C GLU A 157 -6.32 -26.50 -9.16
N ARG A 158 -5.42 -25.52 -9.27
CA ARG A 158 -5.30 -24.42 -8.30
C ARG A 158 -6.55 -23.57 -8.20
N GLY A 159 -7.22 -23.36 -9.33
CA GLY A 159 -8.47 -22.58 -9.35
C GLY A 159 -9.57 -23.22 -8.50
N GLU A 160 -9.67 -24.54 -8.52
CA GLU A 160 -10.60 -25.29 -7.68
C GLU A 160 -10.23 -25.21 -6.18
N GLU A 161 -8.92 -25.27 -5.87
CA GLU A 161 -8.44 -25.19 -4.48
C GLU A 161 -8.60 -23.78 -3.88
N ASP A 162 -8.22 -22.75 -4.64
CA ASP A 162 -8.16 -21.35 -4.17
C ASP A 162 -9.52 -20.62 -4.33
N GLY A 163 -10.46 -21.17 -5.10
CA GLY A 163 -11.71 -20.48 -5.46
C GLY A 163 -11.50 -19.28 -6.38
N PHE A 164 -10.43 -19.33 -7.20
CA PHE A 164 -10.05 -18.27 -8.11
C PHE A 164 -9.71 -18.80 -9.50
N ASP A 165 -10.42 -18.36 -10.54
CA ASP A 165 -10.33 -18.91 -11.89
C ASP A 165 -9.08 -18.41 -12.65
N TYR A 166 -7.90 -18.95 -12.30
CA TYR A 166 -6.63 -18.61 -12.97
C TYR A 166 -6.68 -18.87 -14.47
N GLN A 167 -7.32 -19.96 -14.90
CA GLN A 167 -7.37 -20.32 -16.32
C GLN A 167 -8.18 -19.31 -17.15
N LYS A 168 -9.28 -18.79 -16.60
CA LYS A 168 -10.04 -17.70 -17.23
C LYS A 168 -9.13 -16.50 -17.47
N TYR A 169 -8.41 -16.06 -16.44
CA TYR A 169 -7.60 -14.85 -16.52
C TYR A 169 -6.35 -15.02 -17.39
N ILE A 170 -5.82 -16.23 -17.53
CA ILE A 170 -4.78 -16.54 -18.52
C ILE A 170 -5.37 -16.43 -19.93
N ASN A 171 -6.55 -16.98 -20.17
CA ASN A 171 -7.19 -16.95 -21.49
C ASN A 171 -7.61 -15.53 -21.92
N THR A 172 -7.94 -14.65 -20.99
CA THR A 172 -8.28 -13.24 -21.27
C THR A 172 -7.06 -12.32 -21.31
N GLY A 173 -5.87 -12.82 -20.95
CA GLY A 173 -4.62 -12.05 -20.97
C GLY A 173 -4.40 -11.15 -19.74
N GLU A 174 -5.22 -11.28 -18.71
CA GLU A 174 -5.07 -10.54 -17.44
C GLU A 174 -4.04 -11.18 -16.52
N LEU A 175 -3.75 -12.48 -16.73
CA LEU A 175 -2.62 -13.21 -16.16
C LEU A 175 -1.77 -13.78 -17.29
N ILE A 176 -0.47 -13.85 -17.06
CA ILE A 176 0.50 -14.51 -17.94
C ILE A 176 0.83 -15.87 -17.32
N GLY A 177 0.45 -16.96 -18.01
CA GLY A 177 0.78 -18.32 -17.60
C GLY A 177 2.25 -18.61 -17.88
N THR A 178 3.03 -18.96 -16.86
CA THR A 178 4.40 -19.46 -17.03
C THR A 178 4.42 -20.99 -17.14
N ARG A 179 5.46 -21.54 -17.77
CA ARG A 179 5.67 -23.00 -17.85
C ARG A 179 5.88 -23.61 -16.47
N GLY A 180 5.28 -24.76 -16.22
CA GLY A 180 5.46 -25.53 -14.98
C GLY A 180 4.39 -25.27 -13.93
N LYS A 181 4.54 -25.98 -12.80
CA LYS A 181 3.64 -25.91 -11.63
C LYS A 181 3.99 -24.81 -10.62
N TYR A 182 5.07 -24.12 -10.85
CA TYR A 182 5.54 -22.93 -10.10
C TYR A 182 5.83 -21.82 -11.09
N VAL A 183 5.84 -20.58 -10.63
CA VAL A 183 6.22 -19.46 -11.51
C VAL A 183 7.62 -19.72 -12.07
N ASN A 184 7.73 -19.81 -13.37
CA ASN A 184 9.00 -20.00 -14.06
C ASN A 184 9.66 -18.62 -14.26
N PHE A 185 10.69 -18.35 -13.50
CA PHE A 185 11.37 -17.05 -13.57
C PHE A 185 12.15 -16.83 -14.86
N GLU A 186 12.52 -17.89 -15.61
CA GLU A 186 13.09 -17.71 -16.95
C GLU A 186 12.06 -17.09 -17.90
N ASP A 187 10.79 -17.53 -17.80
CA ASP A 187 9.70 -16.94 -18.59
C ASP A 187 9.47 -15.47 -18.21
N VAL A 188 9.58 -15.14 -16.92
CA VAL A 188 9.49 -13.75 -16.45
C VAL A 188 10.64 -12.92 -17.00
N LEU A 189 11.88 -13.44 -16.99
CA LEU A 189 13.04 -12.75 -17.55
C LEU A 189 12.92 -12.57 -19.07
N GLU A 190 12.51 -13.61 -19.81
CA GLU A 190 12.25 -13.52 -21.25
C GLU A 190 11.26 -12.40 -21.54
N PHE A 191 10.15 -12.35 -20.80
CA PHE A 191 9.17 -11.27 -20.90
C PHE A 191 9.77 -9.89 -20.63
N LEU A 192 10.60 -9.74 -19.58
CA LEU A 192 11.24 -8.47 -19.24
C LEU A 192 12.21 -8.00 -20.35
N TYR A 193 12.94 -8.93 -20.98
CA TYR A 193 13.80 -8.62 -22.14
C TYR A 193 12.97 -8.11 -23.33
N GLU A 194 11.83 -8.73 -23.64
CA GLU A 194 10.92 -8.26 -24.68
C GLU A 194 10.34 -6.89 -24.37
N ARG A 195 9.99 -6.62 -23.11
CA ARG A 195 9.50 -5.32 -22.66
C ARG A 195 10.56 -4.24 -22.76
N GLU A 196 11.81 -4.54 -22.41
CA GLU A 196 12.93 -3.63 -22.55
C GLU A 196 13.11 -3.09 -23.97
N GLU A 197 12.89 -3.94 -24.97
CA GLU A 197 12.99 -3.55 -26.40
C GLU A 197 11.86 -2.56 -26.79
N GLU A 198 10.69 -2.66 -26.16
CA GLU A 198 9.55 -1.81 -26.49
C GLU A 198 9.46 -0.57 -25.60
N THR A 199 9.73 -0.74 -24.30
CA THR A 199 9.65 0.30 -23.28
C THR A 199 10.86 0.20 -22.35
N PRO A 200 11.95 0.93 -22.61
CA PRO A 200 13.20 0.85 -21.85
C PRO A 200 12.98 1.09 -20.36
N ILE A 201 13.53 0.20 -19.52
CA ILE A 201 13.40 0.25 -18.07
C ILE A 201 14.59 1.01 -17.50
N GLU A 202 14.37 2.21 -16.97
CA GLU A 202 15.44 3.06 -16.43
C GLU A 202 15.93 2.58 -15.07
N VAL A 203 14.99 2.24 -14.18
CA VAL A 203 15.26 1.70 -12.84
C VAL A 203 14.19 0.70 -12.51
N MET A 204 14.56 -0.41 -11.88
CA MET A 204 13.63 -1.43 -11.39
C MET A 204 13.79 -1.63 -9.89
N GLY A 205 12.76 -1.29 -9.13
CA GLY A 205 12.66 -1.69 -7.73
C GLY A 205 12.29 -3.17 -7.63
N TYR A 206 12.95 -3.93 -6.76
CA TYR A 206 12.58 -5.33 -6.54
C TYR A 206 12.56 -5.70 -5.06
N TYR A 207 11.70 -6.66 -4.70
CA TYR A 207 11.67 -7.21 -3.36
C TYR A 207 12.66 -8.38 -3.25
N ARG A 208 13.49 -8.34 -2.20
CA ARG A 208 14.73 -9.17 -2.06
C ARG A 208 14.51 -10.65 -1.75
N TRP A 209 13.29 -11.18 -1.78
CA TRP A 209 13.05 -12.61 -1.56
C TRP A 209 12.90 -13.32 -2.91
N GLY A 210 13.97 -13.93 -3.34
CA GLY A 210 14.02 -14.69 -4.59
C GLY A 210 15.34 -15.42 -4.75
N SER A 211 15.47 -16.18 -5.81
CA SER A 211 16.71 -16.85 -6.16
C SER A 211 17.82 -15.83 -6.42
N THR A 212 18.93 -15.94 -5.72
CA THR A 212 20.13 -15.11 -5.94
C THR A 212 20.56 -15.10 -7.42
N THR A 213 20.36 -16.21 -8.13
CA THR A 213 20.68 -16.35 -9.55
C THR A 213 19.88 -15.39 -10.43
N ILE A 214 18.58 -15.18 -10.12
CA ILE A 214 17.73 -14.26 -10.88
C ILE A 214 18.13 -12.82 -10.61
N ILE A 215 18.37 -12.48 -9.34
CA ILE A 215 18.81 -11.14 -8.95
C ILE A 215 20.09 -10.75 -9.68
N ASN A 216 21.09 -11.63 -9.72
CA ASN A 216 22.34 -11.37 -10.45
C ASN A 216 22.06 -11.08 -11.94
N ARG A 217 21.17 -11.80 -12.60
CA ARG A 217 20.81 -11.56 -14.00
C ARG A 217 20.06 -10.24 -14.22
N LEU A 218 19.23 -9.84 -13.24
CA LEU A 218 18.60 -8.51 -13.26
C LEU A 218 19.65 -7.40 -13.10
N GLU A 219 20.59 -7.57 -12.17
CA GLU A 219 21.69 -6.62 -11.91
C GLU A 219 22.64 -6.49 -13.10
N ASP A 220 22.87 -7.57 -13.85
CA ASP A 220 23.69 -7.57 -15.06
C ASP A 220 23.06 -6.75 -16.21
N LYS A 221 21.73 -6.62 -16.24
CA LYS A 221 21.01 -6.01 -17.37
C LYS A 221 20.43 -4.63 -17.02
N TRP A 222 19.91 -4.44 -15.82
CA TRP A 222 19.16 -3.25 -15.43
C TRP A 222 19.75 -2.57 -14.18
N ASN A 223 19.50 -1.29 -14.05
CA ASN A 223 19.71 -0.59 -12.80
C ASN A 223 18.61 -1.03 -11.80
N VAL A 224 18.92 -1.95 -10.90
CA VAL A 224 17.95 -2.53 -9.94
C VAL A 224 18.22 -2.03 -8.53
N VAL A 225 17.15 -1.79 -7.78
CA VAL A 225 17.19 -1.27 -6.41
C VAL A 225 16.44 -2.22 -5.49
N PRO A 226 17.10 -2.84 -4.49
CA PRO A 226 16.42 -3.69 -3.53
C PRO A 226 15.51 -2.86 -2.62
N LEU A 227 14.24 -3.25 -2.52
CA LEU A 227 13.24 -2.60 -1.68
C LEU A 227 12.91 -3.47 -0.48
N GLY A 228 12.96 -2.87 0.72
CA GLY A 228 12.52 -3.54 1.94
C GLY A 228 11.02 -3.42 2.13
N GLN A 229 10.38 -4.48 2.65
CA GLN A 229 8.94 -4.45 3.01
C GLN A 229 8.69 -3.98 4.45
N GLY A 230 9.69 -3.45 5.11
CA GLY A 230 9.54 -2.84 6.43
C GLY A 230 8.79 -1.51 6.37
N THR A 231 8.18 -1.11 7.49
CA THR A 231 7.42 0.14 7.59
C THR A 231 8.25 1.38 7.22
N GLY A 232 9.55 1.38 7.54
CA GLY A 232 10.44 2.51 7.21
C GLY A 232 10.58 2.76 5.71
N THR A 233 10.62 1.71 4.88
CA THR A 233 10.71 1.80 3.42
C THR A 233 9.32 1.98 2.80
N MET A 234 8.33 1.23 3.27
CA MET A 234 7.00 1.20 2.66
C MET A 234 6.18 2.46 2.97
N THR A 235 6.31 3.05 4.15
CA THR A 235 5.48 4.20 4.54
C THR A 235 5.59 5.39 3.58
N PRO A 236 6.80 5.86 3.17
CA PRO A 236 6.91 6.94 2.21
C PRO A 236 6.24 6.60 0.87
N ALA A 237 6.53 5.42 0.32
CA ALA A 237 5.98 4.97 -0.95
C ALA A 237 4.44 4.85 -0.93
N ILE A 238 3.87 4.32 0.17
CA ILE A 238 2.42 4.25 0.36
C ILE A 238 1.81 5.65 0.43
N ASN A 239 2.42 6.57 1.18
CA ASN A 239 1.94 7.94 1.27
C ASN A 239 1.95 8.65 -0.10
N ASP A 240 3.01 8.47 -0.89
CA ASP A 240 3.11 9.05 -2.23
C ASP A 240 2.05 8.45 -3.17
N PHE A 241 1.89 7.13 -3.17
CA PHE A 241 0.84 6.46 -3.93
C PHE A 241 -0.56 6.96 -3.55
N GLU A 242 -0.88 7.04 -2.25
CA GLU A 242 -2.17 7.51 -1.76
C GLU A 242 -2.42 8.99 -2.12
N ASN A 243 -1.40 9.84 -2.03
CA ASN A 243 -1.50 11.24 -2.43
C ASN A 243 -1.77 11.36 -3.95
N LEU A 244 -1.02 10.65 -4.78
CA LEU A 244 -1.22 10.64 -6.22
C LEU A 244 -2.63 10.14 -6.62
N LEU A 245 -3.15 9.16 -5.88
CA LEU A 245 -4.50 8.64 -6.09
C LEU A 245 -5.57 9.69 -5.73
N ILE A 246 -5.41 10.39 -4.59
CA ILE A 246 -6.30 11.49 -4.16
C ILE A 246 -6.28 12.65 -5.16
N ASP A 247 -5.08 13.01 -5.63
CA ASP A 247 -4.89 14.13 -6.55
C ASP A 247 -5.36 13.82 -7.98
N GLY A 248 -5.83 12.59 -8.23
CA GLY A 248 -6.24 12.14 -9.56
C GLY A 248 -5.08 12.11 -10.57
N ARG A 249 -3.85 11.93 -10.08
CA ARG A 249 -2.62 11.91 -10.88
C ARG A 249 -2.18 10.50 -11.27
N LEU A 250 -3.02 9.49 -11.05
CA LEU A 250 -2.79 8.12 -11.50
C LEU A 250 -3.74 7.76 -12.64
N ILE A 251 -3.20 7.04 -13.62
CA ILE A 251 -3.93 6.27 -14.62
C ILE A 251 -3.51 4.83 -14.44
N ILE A 252 -4.42 3.94 -14.11
CA ILE A 252 -4.14 2.54 -13.85
C ILE A 252 -4.79 1.70 -14.95
N HIS A 253 -4.00 0.88 -15.64
CA HIS A 253 -4.58 -0.02 -16.64
C HIS A 253 -5.59 -0.97 -16.00
N ASN A 254 -6.78 -1.02 -16.59
CA ASN A 254 -7.90 -1.81 -16.08
C ASN A 254 -7.64 -3.31 -16.32
N ASN A 255 -7.09 -3.98 -15.30
CA ASN A 255 -6.88 -5.41 -15.23
C ASN A 255 -7.69 -5.98 -14.07
N GLU A 256 -8.59 -6.94 -14.33
CA GLU A 256 -9.54 -7.45 -13.32
C GLU A 256 -8.81 -8.10 -12.13
N VAL A 257 -7.73 -8.86 -12.40
CA VAL A 257 -6.93 -9.49 -11.34
C VAL A 257 -6.25 -8.45 -10.47
N PHE A 258 -5.66 -7.43 -11.06
CA PHE A 258 -5.03 -6.33 -10.33
C PHE A 258 -6.04 -5.56 -9.46
N ASN A 259 -7.25 -5.36 -9.97
CA ASN A 259 -8.35 -4.73 -9.23
C ASN A 259 -8.78 -5.58 -8.01
N ILE A 260 -8.82 -6.92 -8.16
CA ILE A 260 -9.10 -7.85 -7.06
C ILE A 260 -7.98 -7.79 -6.01
N MET A 261 -6.71 -7.78 -6.45
CA MET A 261 -5.57 -7.65 -5.55
C MET A 261 -5.61 -6.33 -4.77
N ALA A 262 -5.86 -5.21 -5.45
CA ALA A 262 -5.99 -3.89 -4.82
C ALA A 262 -7.10 -3.85 -3.77
N LYS A 263 -8.26 -4.45 -4.04
CA LYS A 263 -9.38 -4.55 -3.09
C LYS A 263 -9.02 -5.34 -1.83
N ASN A 264 -8.16 -6.35 -1.97
CA ASN A 264 -7.77 -7.25 -0.89
C ASN A 264 -6.54 -6.78 -0.11
N VAL A 265 -5.92 -5.67 -0.50
CA VAL A 265 -4.76 -5.12 0.22
C VAL A 265 -5.11 -4.88 1.69
N VAL A 266 -4.23 -5.37 2.55
CA VAL A 266 -4.28 -5.17 3.99
C VAL A 266 -3.16 -4.23 4.39
N ALA A 267 -3.45 -3.18 5.14
CA ALA A 267 -2.43 -2.35 5.74
C ALA A 267 -2.20 -2.74 7.20
N VAL A 268 -0.93 -2.87 7.55
CA VAL A 268 -0.50 -2.99 8.95
C VAL A 268 0.08 -1.65 9.38
N VAL A 269 -0.59 -1.01 10.32
CA VAL A 269 -0.20 0.30 10.87
C VAL A 269 0.35 0.11 12.28
N ASN A 270 1.54 0.62 12.55
CA ASN A 270 2.17 0.59 13.87
C ASN A 270 2.99 1.87 14.10
N ASP A 271 3.71 1.95 15.23
CA ASP A 271 4.54 3.12 15.57
C ASP A 271 5.65 3.40 14.56
N GLY A 272 6.13 2.39 13.87
CA GLY A 272 7.13 2.51 12.79
C GLY A 272 6.56 2.99 11.46
N GLY A 273 5.24 3.08 11.32
CA GLY A 273 4.56 3.50 10.08
C GLY A 273 3.56 2.49 9.52
N THR A 274 3.37 2.53 8.22
CA THR A 274 2.41 1.69 7.47
C THR A 274 3.15 0.80 6.47
N ARG A 275 2.69 -0.45 6.34
CA ARG A 275 3.07 -1.33 5.23
C ARG A 275 1.83 -2.00 4.66
N TYR A 276 1.84 -2.28 3.36
CA TYR A 276 0.83 -3.12 2.69
C TYR A 276 1.25 -4.59 2.73
N SER A 277 0.24 -5.46 2.77
CA SER A 277 0.37 -6.91 2.72
C SER A 277 -0.80 -7.52 1.96
#